data_e0eb4df9f311975d5be11471eecfd3ec
#
_entry.id   e0eb4df9f311975d5be11471eecfd3ec
#
_cell.length_a   1.000
_cell.length_b   1.000
_cell.length_c   1.000
_cell.angle_alpha   90.00
_cell.angle_beta   90.00
_cell.angle_gamma   90.00
#
_symmetry.space_group_name_H-M   'P 1'
#
loop_
_entity.id
_entity.type
_entity.pdbx_description
1 polymer ?
#
loop_
_entity_poly.entity_id
_entity_poly.type
_entity_poly.pdbx_seq_one_letter_code
_entity_poly.pdbx_strand_id
1 'polypeptide(L)'
;MTGRRPKLIASDLDGTVVAHYGDISQRTIDAFRRAHAMGIEIFFVTGRPPRWMPEIKEAFGIGNAICGNGAMLYDLHSGKVLEEWLMAVDAQLETVKRLRAAIPQISFAVESHNYFHREKKYIPRWDVGLDNVGVELIEEIMTAPALKLLARCSDQELSSDEMLEIALKELDGIVTVTHSNPHDSLLEISAIGVSKGATLAKMAARLNIDAADCVSFGDNPNDFSMLQWCGRSYAMADGHPDGPKHAKSVALPHTDDGVAIVIEELLELPA
;
A
#
# COMPACT_ATOMS: atom_id res chain seq x y z
N MET A 1 27.24 0.13 6.30
CA MET A 1 26.52 -1.06 5.78
C MET A 1 27.49 -2.06 5.20
N THR A 2 27.23 -3.37 5.36
CA THR A 2 28.02 -4.44 4.70
C THR A 2 27.14 -5.10 3.66
N GLY A 3 27.70 -5.47 2.51
CA GLY A 3 26.95 -6.17 1.47
C GLY A 3 27.18 -5.60 0.07
N ARG A 4 26.36 -6.06 -0.89
CA ARG A 4 26.36 -5.58 -2.27
C ARG A 4 25.22 -4.58 -2.48
N ARG A 5 25.33 -3.78 -3.54
CA ARG A 5 24.26 -2.90 -4.00
C ARG A 5 23.00 -3.70 -4.27
N PRO A 6 21.81 -3.19 -3.91
CA PRO A 6 20.56 -3.87 -4.23
C PRO A 6 20.30 -3.90 -5.74
N LYS A 7 19.53 -4.88 -6.19
CA LYS A 7 19.01 -4.94 -7.57
C LYS A 7 17.59 -4.38 -7.68
N LEU A 8 16.88 -4.29 -6.55
CA LEU A 8 15.52 -3.78 -6.49
C LEU A 8 15.32 -2.95 -5.23
N ILE A 9 14.71 -1.79 -5.38
CA ILE A 9 14.24 -0.93 -4.30
C ILE A 9 12.73 -0.79 -4.41
N ALA A 10 12.02 -1.13 -3.33
CA ALA A 10 10.58 -0.97 -3.18
C ALA A 10 10.28 0.01 -2.05
N SER A 11 9.41 0.97 -2.27
CA SER A 11 9.03 1.94 -1.24
C SER A 11 7.52 2.14 -1.22
N ASP A 12 6.95 2.20 -0.02
CA ASP A 12 5.66 2.84 0.15
C ASP A 12 5.76 4.32 -0.21
N LEU A 13 4.61 4.97 -0.38
CA LEU A 13 4.49 6.39 -0.70
C LEU A 13 4.12 7.22 0.54
N ASP A 14 2.91 7.08 1.04
CA ASP A 14 2.33 7.96 2.06
C ASP A 14 2.92 7.68 3.44
N GLY A 15 3.58 8.68 4.05
CA GLY A 15 4.31 8.51 5.31
C GLY A 15 5.71 7.91 5.16
N THR A 16 6.12 7.57 3.94
CA THR A 16 7.44 7.01 3.64
C THR A 16 8.27 7.92 2.73
N VAL A 17 7.78 8.26 1.54
CA VAL A 17 8.44 9.21 0.60
C VAL A 17 7.58 10.42 0.27
N VAL A 18 6.30 10.35 0.53
CA VAL A 18 5.34 11.45 0.38
C VAL A 18 4.91 11.88 1.77
N ALA A 19 5.10 13.15 2.11
CA ALA A 19 4.58 13.70 3.34
C ALA A 19 3.04 13.67 3.32
N HIS A 20 2.42 13.40 4.46
CA HIS A 20 0.98 13.62 4.59
C HIS A 20 0.68 15.10 4.31
N TYR A 21 0.01 15.39 3.19
CA TYR A 21 -0.30 16.74 2.71
C TYR A 21 0.92 17.58 2.27
N GLY A 22 2.01 16.94 1.84
CA GLY A 22 3.24 17.62 1.44
C GLY A 22 3.82 17.13 0.12
N ASP A 23 4.79 17.91 -0.37
CA ASP A 23 5.55 17.57 -1.56
C ASP A 23 6.59 16.47 -1.26
N ILE A 24 7.01 15.78 -2.31
CA ILE A 24 8.15 14.85 -2.25
C ILE A 24 9.43 15.69 -2.29
N SER A 25 10.37 15.45 -1.37
CA SER A 25 11.62 16.19 -1.34
C SER A 25 12.43 15.94 -2.63
N GLN A 26 13.10 16.98 -3.12
CA GLN A 26 13.96 16.87 -4.29
C GLN A 26 15.08 15.84 -4.07
N ARG A 27 15.61 15.76 -2.84
CA ARG A 27 16.63 14.77 -2.47
C ARG A 27 16.13 13.35 -2.65
N THR A 28 14.90 13.06 -2.22
CA THR A 28 14.28 11.75 -2.38
C THR A 28 14.08 11.42 -3.87
N ILE A 29 13.59 12.37 -4.66
CA ILE A 29 13.45 12.19 -6.12
C ILE A 29 14.81 11.88 -6.76
N ASP A 30 15.85 12.63 -6.42
CA ASP A 30 17.19 12.46 -6.98
C ASP A 30 17.84 11.14 -6.56
N ALA A 31 17.61 10.68 -5.32
CA ALA A 31 18.11 9.39 -4.84
C ALA A 31 17.52 8.22 -5.64
N PHE A 32 16.19 8.21 -5.85
CA PHE A 32 15.54 7.18 -6.67
C PHE A 32 15.99 7.23 -8.14
N ARG A 33 16.11 8.42 -8.72
CA ARG A 33 16.59 8.58 -10.10
C ARG A 33 18.03 8.10 -10.27
N ARG A 34 18.90 8.38 -9.32
CA ARG A 34 20.27 7.86 -9.30
C ARG A 34 20.28 6.34 -9.19
N ALA A 35 19.49 5.75 -8.30
CA ALA A 35 19.36 4.31 -8.17
C ALA A 35 18.93 3.66 -9.50
N HIS A 36 17.90 4.20 -10.13
CA HIS A 36 17.41 3.73 -11.43
C HIS A 36 18.48 3.86 -12.55
N ALA A 37 19.19 4.98 -12.61
CA ALA A 37 20.27 5.19 -13.58
C ALA A 37 21.44 4.21 -13.41
N MET A 38 21.59 3.62 -12.21
CA MET A 38 22.56 2.56 -11.91
C MET A 38 22.03 1.15 -12.20
N GLY A 39 20.85 1.02 -12.82
CA GLY A 39 20.22 -0.25 -13.21
C GLY A 39 19.47 -0.96 -12.08
N ILE A 40 19.10 -0.25 -11.01
CA ILE A 40 18.29 -0.79 -9.93
C ILE A 40 16.81 -0.67 -10.31
N GLU A 41 16.05 -1.76 -10.19
CA GLU A 41 14.61 -1.76 -10.41
C GLU A 41 13.90 -0.99 -9.29
N ILE A 42 12.97 -0.11 -9.67
CA ILE A 42 12.22 0.72 -8.73
C ILE A 42 10.74 0.34 -8.74
N PHE A 43 10.20 0.05 -7.55
CA PHE A 43 8.79 -0.18 -7.33
C PHE A 43 8.25 0.74 -6.24
N PHE A 44 7.24 1.55 -6.56
CA PHE A 44 6.45 2.26 -5.58
C PHE A 44 5.24 1.41 -5.21
N VAL A 45 5.11 1.02 -3.93
CA VAL A 45 4.16 0.00 -3.48
C VAL A 45 3.16 0.63 -2.51
N THR A 46 1.96 0.94 -2.98
CA THR A 46 1.04 1.85 -2.30
C THR A 46 -0.38 1.31 -2.16
N GLY A 47 -1.10 1.82 -1.15
CA GLY A 47 -2.56 1.67 -1.05
C GLY A 47 -3.34 2.54 -2.05
N ARG A 48 -2.70 3.53 -2.68
CA ARG A 48 -3.34 4.44 -3.63
C ARG A 48 -3.94 3.71 -4.84
N PRO A 49 -5.09 4.15 -5.36
CA PRO A 49 -5.63 3.67 -6.62
C PRO A 49 -4.85 4.26 -7.82
N PRO A 50 -4.95 3.66 -9.02
CA PRO A 50 -4.19 4.10 -10.19
C PRO A 50 -4.50 5.55 -10.62
N ARG A 51 -5.68 6.08 -10.33
CA ARG A 51 -6.03 7.47 -10.64
C ARG A 51 -5.22 8.52 -9.88
N TRP A 52 -4.52 8.13 -8.79
CA TRP A 52 -3.62 9.00 -8.03
C TRP A 52 -2.15 8.85 -8.43
N MET A 53 -1.85 8.03 -9.44
CA MET A 53 -0.48 7.85 -9.92
C MET A 53 0.06 8.97 -10.83
N PRO A 54 -0.75 9.83 -11.48
CA PRO A 54 -0.21 10.90 -12.32
C PRO A 54 0.78 11.81 -11.60
N GLU A 55 0.54 12.19 -10.33
CA GLU A 55 1.47 13.02 -9.55
C GLU A 55 2.79 12.29 -9.25
N ILE A 56 2.74 10.98 -8.99
CA ILE A 56 3.94 10.16 -8.74
C ILE A 56 4.74 10.00 -10.04
N LYS A 57 4.04 9.82 -11.16
CA LYS A 57 4.65 9.81 -12.50
C LYS A 57 5.34 11.14 -12.79
N GLU A 58 4.73 12.28 -12.49
CA GLU A 58 5.32 13.60 -12.70
C GLU A 58 6.57 13.79 -11.82
N ALA A 59 6.51 13.40 -10.55
CA ALA A 59 7.60 13.54 -9.61
C ALA A 59 8.81 12.67 -9.99
N PHE A 60 8.62 11.39 -10.21
CA PHE A 60 9.72 10.44 -10.43
C PHE A 60 10.00 10.14 -11.90
N GLY A 61 8.98 9.85 -12.71
CA GLY A 61 9.07 9.52 -14.13
C GLY A 61 9.77 8.20 -14.45
N ILE A 62 9.97 7.34 -13.45
CA ILE A 62 10.73 6.07 -13.52
C ILE A 62 10.00 4.96 -12.77
N GLY A 63 10.33 3.71 -13.10
CA GLY A 63 9.90 2.53 -12.36
C GLY A 63 8.45 2.13 -12.59
N ASN A 64 7.98 1.24 -11.74
CA ASN A 64 6.61 0.72 -11.72
C ASN A 64 5.93 1.03 -10.38
N ALA A 65 4.61 1.09 -10.36
CA ALA A 65 3.84 1.14 -9.13
C ALA A 65 3.03 -0.14 -8.92
N ILE A 66 3.00 -0.62 -7.69
CA ILE A 66 2.08 -1.65 -7.22
C ILE A 66 1.00 -0.93 -6.41
N CYS A 67 -0.19 -0.78 -7.00
CA CYS A 67 -1.30 -0.01 -6.45
C CYS A 67 -2.29 -0.89 -5.66
N GLY A 68 -3.16 -0.26 -4.86
CA GLY A 68 -4.23 -0.94 -4.15
C GLY A 68 -3.74 -2.04 -3.21
N ASN A 69 -2.65 -1.81 -2.49
CA ASN A 69 -2.01 -2.79 -1.58
C ASN A 69 -1.60 -4.11 -2.26
N GLY A 70 -1.25 -4.06 -3.53
CA GLY A 70 -0.84 -5.26 -4.27
C GLY A 70 -1.81 -5.69 -5.36
N ALA A 71 -2.99 -5.09 -5.45
CA ALA A 71 -4.04 -5.54 -6.36
C ALA A 71 -3.81 -5.16 -7.83
N MET A 72 -2.81 -4.33 -8.14
CA MET A 72 -2.58 -3.85 -9.50
C MET A 72 -1.12 -3.49 -9.75
N LEU A 73 -0.61 -3.86 -10.91
CA LEU A 73 0.67 -3.39 -11.44
C LEU A 73 0.43 -2.26 -12.44
N TYR A 74 1.11 -1.14 -12.24
CA TYR A 74 0.99 0.07 -13.05
C TYR A 74 2.37 0.54 -13.52
N ASP A 75 2.52 0.75 -14.82
CA ASP A 75 3.73 1.32 -15.41
C ASP A 75 3.70 2.85 -15.35
N LEU A 76 4.58 3.43 -14.55
CA LEU A 76 4.68 4.88 -14.39
C LEU A 76 5.14 5.60 -15.67
N HIS A 77 5.94 4.93 -16.52
CA HIS A 77 6.41 5.54 -17.77
C HIS A 77 5.25 5.72 -18.76
N SER A 78 4.53 4.64 -19.07
CA SER A 78 3.42 4.70 -20.04
C SER A 78 2.11 5.24 -19.42
N GLY A 79 1.95 5.15 -18.11
CA GLY A 79 0.71 5.48 -17.42
C GLY A 79 -0.38 4.42 -17.61
N LYS A 80 -0.01 3.16 -17.75
CA LYS A 80 -0.94 2.06 -18.03
C LYS A 80 -0.95 1.02 -16.93
N VAL A 81 -2.12 0.47 -16.67
CA VAL A 81 -2.28 -0.77 -15.90
C VAL A 81 -1.76 -1.92 -16.73
N LEU A 82 -0.86 -2.72 -16.14
CA LEU A 82 -0.25 -3.88 -16.78
C LEU A 82 -0.92 -5.20 -16.36
N GLU A 83 -1.30 -5.33 -15.09
CA GLU A 83 -1.91 -6.54 -14.53
C GLU A 83 -2.74 -6.21 -13.30
N GLU A 84 -3.74 -7.06 -12.99
CA GLU A 84 -4.67 -6.86 -11.89
C GLU A 84 -4.95 -8.18 -11.16
N TRP A 85 -5.19 -8.07 -9.86
CA TRP A 85 -5.57 -9.17 -8.96
C TRP A 85 -6.76 -8.69 -8.12
N LEU A 86 -7.93 -8.70 -8.75
CA LEU A 86 -9.15 -8.11 -8.20
C LEU A 86 -9.86 -9.06 -7.24
N MET A 87 -10.55 -8.48 -6.27
CA MET A 87 -11.41 -9.18 -5.32
C MET A 87 -12.74 -9.56 -5.99
N ALA A 88 -13.06 -10.84 -6.03
CA ALA A 88 -14.29 -11.35 -6.65
C ALA A 88 -15.54 -10.90 -5.88
N VAL A 89 -16.68 -10.84 -6.57
CA VAL A 89 -17.96 -10.34 -6.01
C VAL A 89 -18.44 -11.15 -4.81
N ASP A 90 -18.34 -12.47 -4.87
CA ASP A 90 -18.72 -13.36 -3.79
C ASP A 90 -17.88 -13.16 -2.53
N ALA A 91 -16.57 -12.92 -2.68
CA ALA A 91 -15.68 -12.58 -1.58
C ALA A 91 -16.02 -11.20 -0.98
N GLN A 92 -16.39 -10.21 -1.82
CA GLN A 92 -16.85 -8.90 -1.35
C GLN A 92 -18.12 -9.04 -0.49
N LEU A 93 -19.13 -9.75 -1.00
CA LEU A 93 -20.42 -9.94 -0.32
C LEU A 93 -20.28 -10.71 1.01
N GLU A 94 -19.49 -11.79 1.02
CA GLU A 94 -19.26 -12.55 2.27
C GLU A 94 -18.48 -11.72 3.30
N THR A 95 -17.50 -10.93 2.86
CA THR A 95 -16.76 -9.99 3.72
C THR A 95 -17.69 -8.98 4.37
N VAL A 96 -18.54 -8.33 3.60
CA VAL A 96 -19.50 -7.34 4.11
C VAL A 96 -20.44 -7.97 5.13
N LYS A 97 -21.01 -9.14 4.80
CA LYS A 97 -21.92 -9.87 5.67
C LYS A 97 -21.28 -10.20 7.03
N ARG A 98 -20.05 -10.73 7.03
CA ARG A 98 -19.35 -11.10 8.29
C ARG A 98 -18.96 -9.89 9.11
N LEU A 99 -18.39 -8.86 8.49
CA LEU A 99 -18.00 -7.66 9.23
C LEU A 99 -19.19 -6.88 9.76
N ARG A 100 -20.34 -6.81 9.07
CA ARG A 100 -21.57 -6.22 9.65
C ARG A 100 -22.07 -6.96 10.87
N ALA A 101 -21.93 -8.28 10.89
CA ALA A 101 -22.33 -9.08 12.04
C ALA A 101 -21.39 -8.86 13.23
N ALA A 102 -20.09 -8.74 12.98
CA ALA A 102 -19.07 -8.55 14.02
C ALA A 102 -18.97 -7.10 14.53
N ILE A 103 -19.18 -6.11 13.64
CA ILE A 103 -19.06 -4.69 13.91
C ILE A 103 -20.32 -3.99 13.37
N PRO A 104 -21.41 -3.87 14.12
CA PRO A 104 -22.70 -3.39 13.61
C PRO A 104 -22.71 -1.95 13.06
N GLN A 105 -21.80 -1.07 13.54
CA GLN A 105 -21.65 0.32 13.09
C GLN A 105 -20.79 0.48 11.83
N ILE A 106 -20.21 -0.61 11.31
CA ILE A 106 -19.30 -0.55 10.17
C ILE A 106 -20.02 -0.10 8.90
N SER A 107 -19.35 0.66 8.08
CA SER A 107 -19.79 1.11 6.76
C SER A 107 -18.74 0.81 5.71
N PHE A 108 -19.15 0.71 4.45
CA PHE A 108 -18.30 0.22 3.38
C PHE A 108 -18.18 1.18 2.22
N ALA A 109 -17.03 1.09 1.53
CA ALA A 109 -16.81 1.63 0.21
C ALA A 109 -16.05 0.63 -0.67
N VAL A 110 -16.29 0.67 -1.97
CA VAL A 110 -15.62 -0.15 -2.98
C VAL A 110 -14.73 0.74 -3.82
N GLU A 111 -13.46 0.38 -3.90
CA GLU A 111 -12.49 1.02 -4.76
C GLU A 111 -12.30 0.20 -6.03
N SER A 112 -12.51 0.83 -7.17
CA SER A 112 -12.21 0.30 -8.50
C SER A 112 -11.30 1.30 -9.22
N HIS A 113 -10.90 1.05 -10.50
CA HIS A 113 -9.94 1.92 -11.20
C HIS A 113 -10.30 3.40 -11.15
N ASN A 114 -11.49 3.73 -11.72
CA ASN A 114 -11.97 5.08 -11.86
C ASN A 114 -13.25 5.33 -11.04
N TYR A 115 -13.64 4.38 -10.21
CA TYR A 115 -14.85 4.44 -9.43
C TYR A 115 -14.55 4.26 -7.96
N PHE A 116 -15.14 5.11 -7.16
CA PHE A 116 -15.23 4.97 -5.72
C PHE A 116 -16.71 5.00 -5.34
N HIS A 117 -17.25 3.87 -4.95
CA HIS A 117 -18.62 3.76 -4.49
C HIS A 117 -18.63 3.56 -2.98
N ARG A 118 -19.59 4.19 -2.30
CA ARG A 118 -19.69 4.12 -0.83
C ARG A 118 -21.10 4.02 -0.35
N GLU A 119 -21.25 3.58 0.88
CA GLU A 119 -22.49 3.79 1.64
C GLU A 119 -22.62 5.25 2.05
N LYS A 120 -23.86 5.72 2.24
CA LYS A 120 -24.12 7.07 2.78
C LYS A 120 -23.47 7.28 4.14
N LYS A 121 -23.44 6.23 4.99
CA LYS A 121 -22.79 6.24 6.32
C LYS A 121 -21.27 6.25 6.25
N TYR A 122 -20.66 5.83 5.15
CA TYR A 122 -19.21 5.88 4.99
C TYR A 122 -18.79 7.33 4.73
N ILE A 123 -18.13 7.95 5.69
CA ILE A 123 -17.65 9.33 5.58
C ILE A 123 -16.17 9.29 5.22
N PRO A 124 -15.78 9.64 3.98
CA PRO A 124 -14.37 9.78 3.62
C PRO A 124 -13.72 10.87 4.45
N ARG A 125 -12.46 10.65 4.89
CA ARG A 125 -11.68 11.68 5.62
C ARG A 125 -10.80 12.51 4.70
N TRP A 126 -10.70 12.13 3.44
CA TRP A 126 -9.93 12.83 2.42
C TRP A 126 -10.76 12.92 1.13
N ASP A 127 -10.34 13.79 0.26
CA ASP A 127 -10.90 13.88 -1.09
C ASP A 127 -10.53 12.61 -1.87
N VAL A 128 -11.52 11.83 -2.24
CA VAL A 128 -11.33 10.62 -3.05
C VAL A 128 -11.24 10.93 -4.55
N GLY A 129 -11.38 12.20 -4.93
CA GLY A 129 -11.34 12.67 -6.31
C GLY A 129 -12.56 12.31 -7.15
N LEU A 130 -13.66 11.88 -6.53
CA LEU A 130 -14.89 11.45 -7.21
C LEU A 130 -16.12 11.86 -6.39
N ASP A 131 -17.04 12.59 -7.01
CA ASP A 131 -18.33 12.89 -6.42
C ASP A 131 -19.18 11.62 -6.31
N ASN A 132 -19.70 11.36 -5.11
CA ASN A 132 -20.52 10.19 -4.86
C ASN A 132 -21.51 10.44 -3.73
N VAL A 133 -22.80 10.35 -4.05
CA VAL A 133 -23.89 10.53 -3.07
C VAL A 133 -23.94 9.37 -2.08
N GLY A 134 -23.51 8.18 -2.49
CA GLY A 134 -23.60 6.94 -1.73
C GLY A 134 -24.93 6.23 -1.86
N VAL A 135 -24.91 4.92 -1.56
CA VAL A 135 -26.07 4.01 -1.52
C VAL A 135 -26.43 3.69 -0.07
N GLU A 136 -27.59 3.09 0.17
CA GLU A 136 -27.95 2.65 1.54
C GLU A 136 -27.11 1.46 1.97
N LEU A 137 -26.99 0.45 1.11
CA LEU A 137 -26.20 -0.75 1.33
C LEU A 137 -25.24 -0.95 0.16
N ILE A 138 -23.97 -1.18 0.45
CA ILE A 138 -22.95 -1.35 -0.57
C ILE A 138 -23.19 -2.57 -1.47
N GLU A 139 -23.90 -3.57 -0.95
CA GLU A 139 -24.26 -4.80 -1.67
C GLU A 139 -25.12 -4.52 -2.92
N GLU A 140 -25.86 -3.40 -2.95
CA GLU A 140 -26.67 -2.99 -4.09
C GLU A 140 -25.84 -2.73 -5.36
N ILE A 141 -24.56 -2.44 -5.20
CA ILE A 141 -23.65 -2.05 -6.30
C ILE A 141 -22.46 -2.99 -6.48
N MET A 142 -22.34 -4.03 -5.66
CA MET A 142 -21.27 -5.05 -5.79
C MET A 142 -21.55 -6.02 -6.92
N THR A 143 -21.48 -5.56 -8.16
CA THR A 143 -21.82 -6.33 -9.37
C THR A 143 -20.61 -6.73 -10.21
N ALA A 144 -19.40 -6.28 -9.83
CA ALA A 144 -18.14 -6.55 -10.52
C ALA A 144 -16.98 -6.75 -9.53
N PRO A 145 -15.90 -7.42 -9.94
CA PRO A 145 -14.67 -7.48 -9.15
C PRO A 145 -14.12 -6.08 -8.86
N ALA A 146 -13.51 -5.90 -7.68
CA ALA A 146 -13.01 -4.62 -7.20
C ALA A 146 -11.52 -4.67 -6.86
N LEU A 147 -10.87 -3.51 -6.91
CA LEU A 147 -9.47 -3.35 -6.52
C LEU A 147 -9.30 -3.63 -5.02
N LYS A 148 -10.14 -3.02 -4.20
CA LYS A 148 -10.24 -3.26 -2.76
C LYS A 148 -11.60 -2.85 -2.22
N LEU A 149 -11.96 -3.44 -1.09
CA LEU A 149 -13.06 -3.02 -0.25
C LEU A 149 -12.50 -2.22 0.93
N LEU A 150 -13.14 -1.13 1.27
CA LEU A 150 -12.84 -0.29 2.42
C LEU A 150 -13.94 -0.46 3.46
N ALA A 151 -13.56 -0.65 4.72
CA ALA A 151 -14.51 -0.80 5.82
C ALA A 151 -14.16 0.19 6.94
N ARG A 152 -15.12 1.01 7.37
CA ARG A 152 -14.89 2.12 8.31
C ARG A 152 -15.94 2.19 9.43
N CYS A 153 -15.46 2.47 10.63
CA CYS A 153 -16.28 2.96 11.74
C CYS A 153 -16.19 4.49 11.77
N SER A 154 -17.20 5.16 11.24
CA SER A 154 -17.17 6.63 11.10
C SER A 154 -17.31 7.38 12.43
N ASP A 155 -17.82 6.74 13.47
CA ASP A 155 -17.90 7.22 14.85
C ASP A 155 -16.59 7.11 15.64
N GLN A 156 -15.60 6.36 15.08
CA GLN A 156 -14.28 6.14 15.70
C GLN A 156 -14.29 5.41 17.05
N GLU A 157 -15.32 4.64 17.33
CA GLU A 157 -15.39 3.81 18.56
C GLU A 157 -14.30 2.74 18.60
N LEU A 158 -13.82 2.28 17.43
CA LEU A 158 -12.72 1.32 17.28
C LEU A 158 -11.57 1.95 16.49
N SER A 159 -10.34 1.74 16.94
CA SER A 159 -9.14 2.02 16.15
C SER A 159 -9.02 1.06 14.95
N SER A 160 -8.17 1.39 13.97
CA SER A 160 -7.91 0.47 12.85
C SER A 160 -7.28 -0.85 13.33
N ASP A 161 -6.43 -0.82 14.37
CA ASP A 161 -5.83 -2.02 14.96
C ASP A 161 -6.88 -2.94 15.59
N GLU A 162 -7.80 -2.40 16.39
CA GLU A 162 -8.90 -3.17 16.99
C GLU A 162 -9.82 -3.77 15.92
N MET A 163 -10.16 -2.98 14.90
CA MET A 163 -10.93 -3.48 13.75
C MET A 163 -10.18 -4.60 13.00
N LEU A 164 -8.85 -4.48 12.84
CA LEU A 164 -8.02 -5.48 12.18
C LEU A 164 -8.01 -6.80 12.96
N GLU A 165 -7.88 -6.76 14.31
CA GLU A 165 -7.94 -7.96 15.14
C GLU A 165 -9.26 -8.72 14.99
N ILE A 166 -10.38 -8.01 14.92
CA ILE A 166 -11.70 -8.61 14.67
C ILE A 166 -11.75 -9.20 13.26
N ALA A 167 -11.36 -8.42 12.27
CA ALA A 167 -11.45 -8.84 10.87
C ALA A 167 -10.58 -10.05 10.53
N LEU A 168 -9.38 -10.16 11.11
CA LEU A 168 -8.50 -11.32 10.92
C LEU A 168 -9.12 -12.62 11.42
N LYS A 169 -9.96 -12.58 12.47
CA LYS A 169 -10.69 -13.76 12.98
C LYS A 169 -11.88 -14.11 12.08
N GLU A 170 -12.64 -13.10 11.68
CA GLU A 170 -13.90 -13.30 10.95
C GLU A 170 -13.69 -13.65 9.47
N LEU A 171 -12.57 -13.20 8.88
CA LEU A 171 -12.30 -13.28 7.45
C LEU A 171 -11.14 -14.22 7.08
N ASP A 172 -10.67 -15.03 8.05
CA ASP A 172 -9.59 -15.98 7.80
C ASP A 172 -9.89 -16.89 6.58
N GLY A 173 -8.92 -16.99 5.69
CA GLY A 173 -9.03 -17.79 4.47
C GLY A 173 -9.95 -17.23 3.38
N ILE A 174 -10.57 -16.06 3.56
CA ILE A 174 -11.50 -15.45 2.58
C ILE A 174 -10.84 -14.30 1.82
N VAL A 175 -10.18 -13.40 2.53
CA VAL A 175 -9.58 -12.18 2.00
C VAL A 175 -8.27 -11.85 2.72
N THR A 176 -7.54 -10.87 2.22
CA THR A 176 -6.40 -10.24 2.91
C THR A 176 -6.85 -8.91 3.50
N VAL A 177 -6.67 -8.72 4.80
CA VAL A 177 -7.06 -7.49 5.52
C VAL A 177 -5.83 -6.78 6.06
N THR A 178 -5.82 -5.46 5.97
CA THR A 178 -4.79 -4.59 6.52
C THR A 178 -5.35 -3.19 6.80
N HIS A 179 -4.52 -2.27 7.25
CA HIS A 179 -4.78 -0.83 7.26
C HIS A 179 -3.50 -0.03 7.03
N SER A 180 -3.64 1.23 6.70
CA SER A 180 -2.54 2.18 6.43
C SER A 180 -2.48 3.33 7.43
N ASN A 181 -3.34 3.34 8.46
CA ASN A 181 -3.32 4.34 9.51
C ASN A 181 -4.08 3.82 10.75
N PRO A 182 -3.42 3.71 11.93
CA PRO A 182 -4.05 3.19 13.13
C PRO A 182 -5.19 4.08 13.68
N HIS A 183 -5.21 5.38 13.33
CA HIS A 183 -6.16 6.36 13.86
C HIS A 183 -7.37 6.64 12.97
N ASP A 184 -7.48 5.96 11.82
CA ASP A 184 -8.52 6.26 10.83
C ASP A 184 -9.79 5.43 10.98
N SER A 185 -9.79 4.46 11.90
CA SER A 185 -10.91 3.49 12.05
C SER A 185 -11.28 2.87 10.71
N LEU A 186 -10.28 2.46 9.95
CA LEU A 186 -10.38 2.03 8.56
C LEU A 186 -9.64 0.73 8.33
N LEU A 187 -10.29 -0.22 7.67
CA LEU A 187 -9.67 -1.40 7.08
C LEU A 187 -9.61 -1.29 5.56
N GLU A 188 -8.54 -1.83 4.99
CA GLU A 188 -8.33 -2.03 3.57
C GLU A 188 -8.29 -3.54 3.28
N ILE A 189 -9.18 -4.01 2.42
CA ILE A 189 -9.43 -5.44 2.21
C ILE A 189 -9.23 -5.75 0.74
N SER A 190 -8.35 -6.71 0.46
CA SER A 190 -7.97 -7.13 -0.89
C SER A 190 -8.31 -8.61 -1.12
N ALA A 191 -8.22 -9.08 -2.35
CA ALA A 191 -8.35 -10.49 -2.67
C ALA A 191 -7.40 -11.34 -1.82
N ILE A 192 -7.80 -12.57 -1.52
CA ILE A 192 -6.97 -13.50 -0.74
C ILE A 192 -5.57 -13.66 -1.36
N GLY A 193 -4.53 -13.56 -0.54
CA GLY A 193 -3.13 -13.66 -0.96
C GLY A 193 -2.58 -12.43 -1.68
N VAL A 194 -3.39 -11.37 -1.87
CA VAL A 194 -2.94 -10.10 -2.42
C VAL A 194 -2.46 -9.19 -1.29
N SER A 195 -1.20 -8.77 -1.34
CA SER A 195 -0.60 -7.81 -0.42
C SER A 195 0.58 -7.11 -1.07
N LYS A 196 1.07 -6.02 -0.49
CA LYS A 196 2.26 -5.31 -0.98
C LYS A 196 3.44 -6.27 -1.15
N GLY A 197 3.73 -7.11 -0.15
CA GLY A 197 4.83 -8.08 -0.19
C GLY A 197 4.62 -9.22 -1.19
N ALA A 198 3.42 -9.79 -1.27
CA ALA A 198 3.15 -10.91 -2.17
C ALA A 198 3.29 -10.51 -3.65
N THR A 199 2.77 -9.33 -4.01
CA THR A 199 2.88 -8.84 -5.38
C THR A 199 4.30 -8.40 -5.71
N LEU A 200 5.01 -7.76 -4.78
CA LEU A 200 6.42 -7.42 -4.95
C LEU A 200 7.27 -8.68 -5.18
N ALA A 201 7.08 -9.73 -4.38
CA ALA A 201 7.76 -11.01 -4.54
C ALA A 201 7.52 -11.62 -5.93
N LYS A 202 6.29 -11.56 -6.42
CA LYS A 202 5.92 -12.03 -7.78
C LYS A 202 6.65 -11.22 -8.86
N MET A 203 6.78 -9.91 -8.70
CA MET A 203 7.50 -9.07 -9.66
C MET A 203 9.01 -9.33 -9.63
N ALA A 204 9.61 -9.43 -8.45
CA ALA A 204 11.02 -9.76 -8.30
C ALA A 204 11.36 -11.14 -8.92
N ALA A 205 10.52 -12.14 -8.72
CA ALA A 205 10.68 -13.45 -9.34
C ALA A 205 10.67 -13.39 -10.88
N ARG A 206 9.80 -12.57 -11.48
CA ARG A 206 9.77 -12.36 -12.94
C ARG A 206 11.05 -11.70 -13.48
N LEU A 207 11.68 -10.87 -12.66
CA LEU A 207 12.95 -10.21 -12.97
C LEU A 207 14.18 -11.06 -12.62
N ASN A 208 13.99 -12.27 -12.06
CA ASN A 208 15.04 -13.14 -11.53
C ASN A 208 15.88 -12.43 -10.45
N ILE A 209 15.22 -11.69 -9.56
CA ILE A 209 15.82 -10.99 -8.42
C ILE A 209 15.41 -11.70 -7.13
N ASP A 210 16.40 -12.15 -6.36
CA ASP A 210 16.17 -12.79 -5.08
C ASP A 210 15.79 -11.75 -4.00
N ALA A 211 15.01 -12.18 -3.02
CA ALA A 211 14.64 -11.33 -1.87
C ALA A 211 15.87 -10.72 -1.16
N ALA A 212 17.00 -11.44 -1.12
CA ALA A 212 18.26 -10.99 -0.54
C ALA A 212 18.85 -9.75 -1.24
N ASP A 213 18.55 -9.56 -2.53
CA ASP A 213 18.99 -8.42 -3.35
C ASP A 213 17.95 -7.28 -3.38
N CYS A 214 16.83 -7.42 -2.63
CA CYS A 214 15.76 -6.43 -2.53
C CYS A 214 15.89 -5.60 -1.24
N VAL A 215 15.54 -4.33 -1.38
CA VAL A 215 15.41 -3.37 -0.26
C VAL A 215 13.99 -2.82 -0.24
N SER A 216 13.41 -2.63 0.96
CA SER A 216 12.09 -2.01 1.08
C SER A 216 12.00 -1.01 2.22
N PHE A 217 11.08 -0.05 2.05
CA PHE A 217 10.73 1.00 3.01
C PHE A 217 9.22 1.04 3.21
N GLY A 218 8.76 1.27 4.44
CA GLY A 218 7.34 1.38 4.75
C GLY A 218 7.10 1.83 6.19
N ASP A 219 5.89 2.28 6.49
CA ASP A 219 5.56 2.90 7.77
C ASP A 219 4.37 2.26 8.49
N ASN A 220 3.48 1.52 7.78
CA ASN A 220 2.23 1.03 8.34
C ASN A 220 2.01 -0.48 8.15
N PRO A 221 0.99 -1.10 8.79
CA PRO A 221 0.72 -2.54 8.71
C PRO A 221 0.57 -3.11 7.30
N ASN A 222 0.08 -2.33 6.34
CA ASN A 222 0.01 -2.77 4.94
C ASN A 222 1.40 -3.00 4.31
N ASP A 223 2.50 -2.49 4.91
CA ASP A 223 3.88 -2.68 4.48
C ASP A 223 4.54 -3.90 5.11
N PHE A 224 4.02 -4.41 6.23
CA PHE A 224 4.71 -5.44 7.00
C PHE A 224 5.07 -6.67 6.16
N SER A 225 4.18 -7.10 5.26
CA SER A 225 4.45 -8.22 4.35
C SER A 225 5.65 -7.95 3.43
N MET A 226 5.82 -6.71 2.95
CA MET A 226 6.93 -6.29 2.10
C MET A 226 8.23 -6.15 2.92
N LEU A 227 8.15 -5.54 4.10
CA LEU A 227 9.29 -5.38 5.01
C LEU A 227 9.84 -6.72 5.48
N GLN A 228 8.98 -7.70 5.77
CA GLN A 228 9.39 -9.05 6.16
C GLN A 228 10.06 -9.81 5.01
N TRP A 229 9.52 -9.66 3.79
CA TRP A 229 9.98 -10.42 2.63
C TRP A 229 11.34 -9.96 2.11
N CYS A 230 11.63 -8.66 2.03
CA CYS A 230 12.89 -8.13 1.51
C CYS A 230 14.07 -8.49 2.39
N GLY A 231 15.22 -8.80 1.77
CA GLY A 231 16.46 -9.12 2.47
C GLY A 231 16.99 -7.98 3.35
N ARG A 232 16.78 -6.74 2.92
CA ARG A 232 16.98 -5.52 3.70
C ARG A 232 15.67 -4.73 3.72
N SER A 233 15.28 -4.23 4.88
CA SER A 233 14.05 -3.46 5.00
C SER A 233 14.13 -2.46 6.14
N TYR A 234 13.45 -1.36 5.98
CA TYR A 234 13.49 -0.22 6.87
C TYR A 234 12.07 0.21 7.21
N ALA A 235 11.70 0.11 8.48
CA ALA A 235 10.52 0.78 8.99
C ALA A 235 10.84 2.26 9.21
N MET A 236 9.89 3.16 8.91
CA MET A 236 10.08 4.58 9.20
C MET A 236 9.97 4.82 10.71
N ALA A 237 10.84 5.69 11.27
CA ALA A 237 10.91 5.93 12.71
C ALA A 237 9.65 6.59 13.29
N ASP A 238 8.89 7.29 12.46
CA ASP A 238 7.63 7.95 12.77
C ASP A 238 6.39 7.12 12.31
N GLY A 239 6.60 5.90 11.84
CA GLY A 239 5.54 4.98 11.43
C GLY A 239 4.88 4.23 12.59
N HIS A 240 4.15 3.18 12.25
CA HIS A 240 3.45 2.34 13.22
C HIS A 240 4.41 1.72 14.26
N PRO A 241 4.05 1.68 15.57
CA PRO A 241 4.93 1.18 16.63
C PRO A 241 5.45 -0.26 16.43
N ASP A 242 4.71 -1.07 15.71
CA ASP A 242 5.10 -2.45 15.38
C ASP A 242 6.01 -2.56 14.15
N GLY A 243 6.20 -1.48 13.38
CA GLY A 243 7.07 -1.47 12.20
C GLY A 243 8.45 -2.09 12.44
N PRO A 244 9.18 -1.72 13.51
CA PRO A 244 10.49 -2.32 13.83
C PRO A 244 10.48 -3.83 14.09
N LYS A 245 9.34 -4.43 14.43
CA LYS A 245 9.20 -5.89 14.59
C LYS A 245 9.17 -6.63 13.25
N HIS A 246 8.78 -5.94 12.18
CA HIS A 246 8.59 -6.49 10.83
C HIS A 246 9.70 -6.10 9.86
N ALA A 247 10.52 -5.11 10.19
CA ALA A 247 11.67 -4.66 9.40
C ALA A 247 13.00 -5.17 9.98
N LYS A 248 14.08 -5.12 9.16
CA LYS A 248 15.45 -5.45 9.59
C LYS A 248 16.16 -4.26 10.23
N SER A 249 15.70 -3.04 9.94
CA SER A 249 16.29 -1.78 10.41
C SER A 249 15.21 -0.70 10.50
N VAL A 250 15.58 0.44 11.06
CA VAL A 250 14.73 1.64 11.14
C VAL A 250 15.42 2.77 10.36
N ALA A 251 14.69 3.45 9.50
CA ALA A 251 15.12 4.67 8.83
C ALA A 251 14.65 5.90 9.61
N LEU A 252 15.30 7.05 9.40
CA LEU A 252 14.83 8.32 9.92
C LEU A 252 13.42 8.64 9.38
N PRO A 253 12.67 9.53 10.03
CA PRO A 253 11.38 9.98 9.54
C PRO A 253 11.42 10.46 8.08
N HIS A 254 10.30 10.36 7.38
CA HIS A 254 10.19 10.88 6.01
C HIS A 254 10.49 12.39 5.94
N THR A 255 10.16 13.15 6.99
CA THR A 255 10.47 14.58 7.10
C THR A 255 11.96 14.91 7.13
N ASP A 256 12.78 13.91 7.48
CA ASP A 256 14.25 14.03 7.56
C ASP A 256 14.94 13.30 6.39
N ASP A 257 14.22 13.08 5.28
CA ASP A 257 14.70 12.36 4.10
C ASP A 257 15.22 10.94 4.38
N GLY A 258 14.65 10.23 5.36
CA GLY A 258 15.15 8.94 5.83
C GLY A 258 15.36 7.92 4.73
N VAL A 259 14.45 7.84 3.75
CA VAL A 259 14.57 6.94 2.59
C VAL A 259 15.74 7.36 1.70
N ALA A 260 15.87 8.64 1.39
CA ALA A 260 16.94 9.14 0.54
C ALA A 260 18.32 8.88 1.14
N ILE A 261 18.49 9.12 2.43
CA ILE A 261 19.74 8.85 3.16
C ILE A 261 20.14 7.39 3.02
N VAL A 262 19.21 6.47 3.26
CA VAL A 262 19.49 5.04 3.14
C VAL A 262 19.81 4.65 1.69
N ILE A 263 19.07 5.17 0.71
CA ILE A 263 19.36 4.89 -0.71
C ILE A 263 20.77 5.38 -1.07
N GLU A 264 21.14 6.61 -0.70
CA GLU A 264 22.47 7.17 -0.96
C GLU A 264 23.58 6.28 -0.39
N GLU A 265 23.45 5.79 0.85
CA GLU A 265 24.40 4.86 1.46
C GLU A 265 24.46 3.52 0.71
N LEU A 266 23.31 3.00 0.24
CA LEU A 266 23.26 1.74 -0.50
C LEU A 266 23.92 1.84 -1.88
N LEU A 267 23.89 3.02 -2.51
CA LEU A 267 24.53 3.26 -3.81
C LEU A 267 26.05 3.28 -3.75
N GLU A 268 26.65 3.56 -2.59
CA GLU A 268 28.10 3.50 -2.36
C GLU A 268 28.64 2.06 -2.22
N LEU A 269 27.75 1.06 -2.07
CA LEU A 269 28.16 -0.34 -1.98
C LEU A 269 28.65 -0.86 -3.35
N PRO A 270 29.53 -1.88 -3.38
CA PRO A 270 29.95 -2.53 -4.63
C PRO A 270 28.76 -3.20 -5.33
N ALA A 271 28.87 -3.35 -6.63
CA ALA A 271 27.89 -4.02 -7.48
C ALA A 271 27.77 -5.52 -7.18
#